data_cc0903e30d0231a568f118d36b2b46fb
#
_entry.id   cc0903e30d0231a568f118d36b2b46fb
#
_cell.length_a   1.000
_cell.length_b   1.000
_cell.length_c   1.000
_cell.angle_alpha   90.00
_cell.angle_beta   90.00
_cell.angle_gamma   90.00
#
_symmetry.space_group_name_H-M   'P 1'
#
loop_
_entity.id
_entity.type
_entity.pdbx_description
1 polymer ?
#
loop_
_entity_poly.entity_id
_entity_poly.type
_entity_poly.pdbx_seq_one_letter_code
_entity_poly.pdbx_strand_id
1 'polypeptide(L)'
;MTAFTSRGVFALLYARGPLTTEEGSAGSIRWLPQRAVYALREKIAAIWPDGDTAAFVTAELTGDRGGMAEEDAAVMTQAGVAHLFAVSGLHCAFLVSLLGLLLPVRRRALGAGLSMAVLLFYMVMVGLRPSVVRACIMQIFLLAAPLLRRESDGLTSLSAALLVILLADPFAAAGVSLQLSFAATLGLVCFSQRLSGFFKGLYRGEKRPVRAVVSFVAANLSASLAAMVFTIPLTACYFNTFSLMAPLSNLLILPAAGWSFMLAFVATLAGFLWLPAARVLGWGVWALVRYVLWMASALTHLPGHALYFSNRYLKYWLVYAYALFTACAITGERRRKYAVAAALASMTLLLTVGLNVRLSRYGDMNAMAVDVGQGQCTLLYAGDQAVVVDCGSSNSYVDDGSRAADQLESMG
;
A
#
# COMPACT_ATOMS: atom_id res chain seq x y z
N MET A 1 -0.49 -24.12 2.30
CA MET A 1 -1.34 -23.39 1.34
C MET A 1 -0.41 -22.59 0.43
N THR A 2 -0.46 -22.77 -0.87
CA THR A 2 0.42 -22.07 -1.80
C THR A 2 -0.07 -20.63 -2.03
N ALA A 3 0.83 -19.70 -2.41
CA ALA A 3 0.50 -18.32 -2.74
C ALA A 3 -0.55 -18.22 -3.87
N PHE A 4 -0.69 -19.25 -4.69
CA PHE A 4 -1.67 -19.33 -5.77
C PHE A 4 -3.08 -19.63 -5.27
N THR A 5 -3.24 -20.57 -4.34
CA THR A 5 -4.57 -20.93 -3.80
C THR A 5 -5.21 -19.79 -3.02
N SER A 6 -4.40 -18.97 -2.33
CA SER A 6 -4.89 -17.76 -1.65
C SER A 6 -5.35 -16.65 -2.62
N ARG A 7 -5.05 -16.78 -3.91
CA ARG A 7 -5.50 -15.88 -4.99
C ARG A 7 -6.60 -16.51 -5.85
N GLY A 8 -7.17 -17.64 -5.42
CA GLY A 8 -8.18 -18.35 -6.18
C GLY A 8 -7.64 -19.10 -7.40
N VAL A 9 -6.33 -19.32 -7.50
CA VAL A 9 -5.71 -20.07 -8.59
C VAL A 9 -5.45 -21.49 -8.13
N PHE A 10 -6.22 -22.43 -8.64
CA PHE A 10 -6.15 -23.86 -8.26
C PHE A 10 -5.43 -24.72 -9.30
N ALA A 11 -5.24 -24.21 -10.52
CA ALA A 11 -4.53 -24.90 -11.60
C ALA A 11 -3.70 -23.92 -12.41
N LEU A 12 -2.50 -24.35 -12.80
CA LEU A 12 -1.62 -23.62 -13.71
C LEU A 12 -1.51 -24.40 -15.01
N LEU A 13 -1.79 -23.74 -16.13
CA LEU A 13 -1.63 -24.30 -17.47
C LEU A 13 -0.39 -23.69 -18.11
N TYR A 14 0.50 -24.57 -18.54
CA TYR A 14 1.69 -24.17 -19.29
C TYR A 14 1.49 -24.50 -20.77
N ALA A 15 1.38 -23.48 -21.62
CA ALA A 15 1.33 -23.67 -23.06
C ALA A 15 2.75 -24.05 -23.58
N ARG A 16 2.86 -25.21 -24.21
CA ARG A 16 4.10 -25.64 -24.88
C ARG A 16 3.86 -25.59 -26.40
N GLY A 17 4.22 -24.50 -27.03
CA GLY A 17 4.10 -24.33 -28.49
C GLY A 17 3.56 -22.96 -28.90
N PRO A 18 3.45 -22.69 -30.19
CA PRO A 18 2.93 -21.42 -30.68
C PRO A 18 1.46 -21.25 -30.27
N LEU A 19 1.14 -20.11 -29.68
CA LEU A 19 -0.22 -19.73 -29.33
C LEU A 19 -0.94 -19.23 -30.60
N THR A 20 -2.02 -19.90 -30.99
CA THR A 20 -2.94 -19.38 -32.00
C THR A 20 -4.03 -18.57 -31.30
N THR A 21 -4.19 -17.31 -31.66
CA THR A 21 -5.25 -16.44 -31.18
C THR A 21 -6.38 -16.39 -32.21
N GLU A 22 -7.60 -16.72 -31.79
CA GLU A 22 -8.80 -16.50 -32.59
C GLU A 22 -9.48 -15.21 -32.15
N GLU A 23 -10.04 -14.46 -33.09
CA GLU A 23 -10.84 -13.28 -32.77
C GLU A 23 -12.12 -13.73 -32.03
N GLY A 24 -12.18 -13.42 -30.74
CA GLY A 24 -13.37 -13.67 -29.92
C GLY A 24 -14.51 -12.70 -30.22
N SER A 25 -15.74 -13.04 -29.84
CA SER A 25 -16.89 -12.14 -29.99
C SER A 25 -16.73 -10.90 -29.09
N ALA A 26 -16.17 -9.81 -29.67
CA ALA A 26 -15.90 -8.54 -28.97
C ALA A 26 -17.16 -7.80 -28.47
N GLY A 27 -18.37 -8.23 -28.89
CA GLY A 27 -19.63 -7.53 -28.61
C GLY A 27 -20.31 -7.86 -27.27
N SER A 28 -19.85 -8.87 -26.53
CA SER A 28 -20.49 -9.26 -25.27
C SER A 28 -20.29 -8.21 -24.15
N ILE A 29 -21.37 -7.87 -23.46
CA ILE A 29 -21.38 -6.95 -22.29
C ILE A 29 -20.47 -7.44 -21.16
N ARG A 30 -20.19 -8.75 -21.09
CA ARG A 30 -19.29 -9.39 -20.14
C ARG A 30 -17.86 -8.81 -20.22
N TRP A 31 -17.41 -8.42 -21.42
CA TRP A 31 -16.07 -7.91 -21.66
C TRP A 31 -15.99 -6.39 -21.60
N LEU A 32 -17.09 -5.71 -21.26
CA LEU A 32 -17.12 -4.23 -21.17
C LEU A 32 -16.05 -3.67 -20.22
N PRO A 33 -15.83 -4.20 -19.00
CA PRO A 33 -14.80 -3.67 -18.11
C PRO A 33 -13.39 -3.82 -18.66
N GLN A 34 -13.05 -4.97 -19.27
CA GLN A 34 -11.74 -5.22 -19.88
C GLN A 34 -11.50 -4.30 -21.09
N ARG A 35 -12.55 -4.08 -21.91
CA ARG A 35 -12.50 -3.12 -23.03
C ARG A 35 -12.27 -1.70 -22.53
N ALA A 36 -12.90 -1.33 -21.41
CA ALA A 36 -12.70 -0.02 -20.79
C ALA A 36 -11.25 0.15 -20.31
N VAL A 37 -10.66 -0.87 -19.67
CA VAL A 37 -9.23 -0.85 -19.28
C VAL A 37 -8.33 -0.69 -20.51
N TYR A 38 -8.57 -1.46 -21.56
CA TYR A 38 -7.77 -1.39 -22.80
C TYR A 38 -7.85 0.00 -23.43
N ALA A 39 -9.07 0.54 -23.57
CA ALA A 39 -9.28 1.88 -24.11
C ALA A 39 -8.63 2.98 -23.22
N LEU A 40 -8.68 2.83 -21.89
CA LEU A 40 -7.99 3.74 -20.99
C LEU A 40 -6.48 3.70 -21.21
N ARG A 41 -5.87 2.52 -21.30
CA ARG A 41 -4.41 2.36 -21.55
C ARG A 41 -3.98 2.98 -22.87
N GLU A 42 -4.77 2.77 -23.92
CA GLU A 42 -4.50 3.39 -25.24
C GLU A 42 -4.51 4.92 -25.14
N LYS A 43 -5.49 5.49 -24.44
CA LYS A 43 -5.56 6.94 -24.24
C LYS A 43 -4.45 7.46 -23.33
N ILE A 44 -4.10 6.75 -22.27
CA ILE A 44 -2.96 7.08 -21.41
C ILE A 44 -1.67 7.16 -22.24
N ALA A 45 -1.37 6.14 -23.06
CA ALA A 45 -0.19 6.13 -23.90
C ALA A 45 -0.18 7.26 -24.95
N ALA A 46 -1.35 7.67 -25.46
CA ALA A 46 -1.48 8.78 -26.39
C ALA A 46 -1.29 10.16 -25.74
N ILE A 47 -1.65 10.30 -24.46
CA ILE A 47 -1.50 11.55 -23.70
C ILE A 47 -0.07 11.71 -23.20
N TRP A 48 0.51 10.64 -22.63
CA TRP A 48 1.86 10.61 -22.08
C TRP A 48 2.75 9.67 -22.90
N PRO A 49 3.45 10.18 -23.93
CA PRO A 49 4.35 9.36 -24.74
C PRO A 49 5.65 8.96 -24.01
N ASP A 50 5.98 9.62 -22.88
CA ASP A 50 7.01 9.17 -21.96
C ASP A 50 6.53 7.91 -21.21
N GLY A 51 7.26 6.81 -21.35
CA GLY A 51 6.87 5.52 -20.78
C GLY A 51 6.63 5.55 -19.26
N ASP A 52 7.45 6.31 -18.51
CA ASP A 52 7.41 6.36 -17.04
C ASP A 52 6.10 6.95 -16.52
N THR A 53 5.68 8.12 -17.04
CA THR A 53 4.43 8.76 -16.60
C THR A 53 3.22 7.93 -17.02
N ALA A 54 3.23 7.36 -18.23
CA ALA A 54 2.17 6.46 -18.69
C ALA A 54 2.06 5.21 -17.82
N ALA A 55 3.20 4.61 -17.46
CA ALA A 55 3.26 3.44 -16.57
C ALA A 55 2.74 3.76 -15.17
N PHE A 56 3.18 4.89 -14.59
CA PHE A 56 2.72 5.35 -13.30
C PHE A 56 1.20 5.59 -13.28
N VAL A 57 0.67 6.35 -14.24
CA VAL A 57 -0.76 6.63 -14.37
C VAL A 57 -1.56 5.34 -14.60
N THR A 58 -1.05 4.42 -15.41
CA THR A 58 -1.69 3.11 -15.63
C THR A 58 -1.76 2.33 -14.32
N ALA A 59 -0.67 2.27 -13.57
CA ALA A 59 -0.63 1.62 -12.27
C ALA A 59 -1.61 2.27 -11.27
N GLU A 60 -1.68 3.59 -11.25
CA GLU A 60 -2.54 4.36 -10.35
C GLU A 60 -4.03 4.19 -10.69
N LEU A 61 -4.42 4.23 -11.97
CA LEU A 61 -5.82 4.13 -12.40
C LEU A 61 -6.35 2.70 -12.48
N THR A 62 -5.50 1.73 -12.85
CA THR A 62 -5.93 0.35 -13.12
C THR A 62 -5.34 -0.67 -12.15
N GLY A 63 -4.35 -0.28 -11.35
CA GLY A 63 -3.60 -1.18 -10.47
C GLY A 63 -2.63 -2.10 -11.21
N ASP A 64 -2.39 -1.88 -12.50
CA ASP A 64 -1.43 -2.66 -13.28
C ASP A 64 -0.05 -2.01 -13.28
N ARG A 65 0.91 -2.69 -12.69
CA ARG A 65 2.31 -2.25 -12.51
C ARG A 65 3.24 -2.77 -13.60
N GLY A 66 2.75 -3.56 -14.55
CA GLY A 66 3.60 -4.27 -15.51
C GLY A 66 4.45 -3.39 -16.43
N GLY A 67 4.14 -2.08 -16.50
CA GLY A 67 4.93 -1.13 -17.29
C GLY A 67 5.87 -0.25 -16.47
N MET A 68 5.88 -0.38 -15.14
CA MET A 68 6.78 0.42 -14.28
C MET A 68 8.20 -0.13 -14.29
N ALA A 69 9.18 0.76 -14.24
CA ALA A 69 10.56 0.38 -14.00
C ALA A 69 10.70 -0.29 -12.63
N GLU A 70 11.50 -1.35 -12.55
CA GLU A 70 11.74 -2.08 -11.29
C GLU A 70 12.37 -1.16 -10.24
N GLU A 71 13.24 -0.24 -10.67
CA GLU A 71 13.87 0.76 -9.80
C GLU A 71 12.83 1.68 -9.15
N ASP A 72 11.87 2.23 -9.92
CA ASP A 72 10.80 3.08 -9.40
C ASP A 72 9.91 2.31 -8.42
N ALA A 73 9.58 1.06 -8.73
CA ALA A 73 8.78 0.21 -7.85
C ALA A 73 9.52 -0.11 -6.54
N ALA A 74 10.83 -0.33 -6.58
CA ALA A 74 11.69 -0.56 -5.42
C ALA A 74 11.77 0.70 -4.54
N VAL A 75 12.04 1.87 -5.12
CA VAL A 75 12.08 3.17 -4.43
C VAL A 75 10.76 3.45 -3.71
N MET A 76 9.62 3.23 -4.37
CA MET A 76 8.30 3.44 -3.76
C MET A 76 8.03 2.46 -2.62
N THR A 77 8.57 1.24 -2.70
CA THR A 77 8.46 0.22 -1.64
C THR A 77 9.32 0.61 -0.43
N GLN A 78 10.56 1.00 -0.64
CA GLN A 78 11.48 1.46 0.40
C GLN A 78 10.96 2.73 1.09
N ALA A 79 10.39 3.68 0.33
CA ALA A 79 9.73 4.86 0.88
C ALA A 79 8.44 4.53 1.67
N GLY A 80 7.94 3.29 1.62
CA GLY A 80 6.73 2.85 2.33
C GLY A 80 5.42 3.26 1.68
N VAL A 81 5.45 3.67 0.40
CA VAL A 81 4.28 4.13 -0.37
C VAL A 81 3.88 3.21 -1.52
N ALA A 82 4.39 1.99 -1.56
CA ALA A 82 4.01 0.97 -2.57
C ALA A 82 2.51 0.69 -2.64
N HIS A 83 1.78 0.99 -1.56
CA HIS A 83 0.32 0.85 -1.48
C HIS A 83 -0.45 1.84 -2.38
N LEU A 84 0.21 2.90 -2.90
CA LEU A 84 -0.36 3.81 -3.91
C LEU A 84 -0.71 3.09 -5.22
N PHE A 85 0.08 2.08 -5.60
CA PHE A 85 -0.18 1.30 -6.81
C PHE A 85 -1.10 0.09 -6.57
N ALA A 86 -1.44 -0.18 -5.32
CA ALA A 86 -2.51 -1.11 -5.01
C ALA A 86 -3.80 -0.29 -4.94
N VAL A 87 -4.70 -0.45 -5.91
CA VAL A 87 -6.00 0.23 -5.85
C VAL A 87 -6.62 -0.01 -4.48
N SER A 88 -6.83 1.07 -3.76
CA SER A 88 -7.15 1.09 -2.33
C SER A 88 -8.40 1.91 -2.03
N GLY A 89 -8.77 1.98 -0.76
CA GLY A 89 -9.86 2.83 -0.28
C GLY A 89 -9.70 4.30 -0.64
N LEU A 90 -8.47 4.80 -0.74
CA LEU A 90 -8.17 6.16 -1.17
C LEU A 90 -8.62 6.42 -2.62
N HIS A 91 -8.34 5.52 -3.54
CA HIS A 91 -8.76 5.63 -4.94
C HIS A 91 -10.30 5.63 -5.06
N CYS A 92 -10.98 4.76 -4.30
CA CYS A 92 -12.44 4.78 -4.25
C CYS A 92 -12.99 6.11 -3.69
N ALA A 93 -12.36 6.66 -2.65
CA ALA A 93 -12.75 7.93 -2.07
C ALA A 93 -12.48 9.11 -3.03
N PHE A 94 -11.35 9.11 -3.74
CA PHE A 94 -11.04 10.10 -4.76
C PHE A 94 -12.03 10.04 -5.93
N LEU A 95 -12.38 8.84 -6.38
CA LEU A 95 -13.37 8.66 -7.45
C LEU A 95 -14.75 9.19 -7.05
N VAL A 96 -15.22 8.89 -5.84
CA VAL A 96 -16.49 9.42 -5.31
C VAL A 96 -16.43 10.94 -5.16
N SER A 97 -15.31 11.48 -4.67
CA SER A 97 -15.12 12.93 -4.52
C SER A 97 -15.12 13.64 -5.88
N LEU A 98 -14.43 13.05 -6.87
CA LEU A 98 -14.39 13.56 -8.23
C LEU A 98 -15.78 13.54 -8.89
N LEU A 99 -16.53 12.46 -8.72
CA LEU A 99 -17.92 12.38 -9.20
C LEU A 99 -18.81 13.45 -8.55
N GLY A 100 -18.65 13.69 -7.25
CA GLY A 100 -19.36 14.74 -6.53
C GLY A 100 -19.02 16.15 -7.03
N LEU A 101 -17.78 16.37 -7.50
CA LEU A 101 -17.32 17.63 -8.07
C LEU A 101 -17.82 17.84 -9.50
N LEU A 102 -17.72 16.79 -10.34
CA LEU A 102 -18.10 16.87 -11.77
C LEU A 102 -19.60 16.82 -12.00
N LEU A 103 -20.32 16.12 -11.13
CA LEU A 103 -21.76 15.90 -11.24
C LEU A 103 -22.48 16.45 -10.00
N PRO A 104 -22.71 17.78 -9.91
CA PRO A 104 -23.41 18.38 -8.78
C PRO A 104 -24.91 17.99 -8.80
N VAL A 105 -25.20 16.74 -8.46
CA VAL A 105 -26.55 16.20 -8.44
C VAL A 105 -27.29 16.73 -7.22
N ARG A 106 -28.31 17.54 -7.46
CA ARG A 106 -29.17 18.14 -6.41
C ARG A 106 -29.86 17.13 -5.51
N ARG A 107 -30.15 15.92 -6.03
CA ARG A 107 -30.80 14.83 -5.27
C ARG A 107 -29.73 13.92 -4.67
N ARG A 108 -29.55 13.96 -3.36
CA ARG A 108 -28.55 13.13 -2.63
C ARG A 108 -28.65 11.64 -2.96
N ALA A 109 -29.88 11.10 -3.07
CA ALA A 109 -30.09 9.69 -3.40
C ALA A 109 -29.58 9.32 -4.79
N LEU A 110 -29.81 10.20 -5.79
CA LEU A 110 -29.34 9.96 -7.16
C LEU A 110 -27.82 10.02 -7.24
N GLY A 111 -27.19 11.00 -6.57
CA GLY A 111 -25.72 11.11 -6.51
C GLY A 111 -25.07 9.91 -5.82
N ALA A 112 -25.63 9.46 -4.70
CA ALA A 112 -25.16 8.27 -4.02
C ALA A 112 -25.33 7.01 -4.88
N GLY A 113 -26.50 6.81 -5.51
CA GLY A 113 -26.76 5.69 -6.41
C GLY A 113 -25.80 5.65 -7.61
N LEU A 114 -25.53 6.80 -8.23
CA LEU A 114 -24.57 6.89 -9.32
C LEU A 114 -23.15 6.58 -8.86
N SER A 115 -22.74 7.11 -7.70
CA SER A 115 -21.42 6.79 -7.11
C SER A 115 -21.26 5.32 -6.81
N MET A 116 -22.30 4.65 -6.26
CA MET A 116 -22.30 3.21 -6.03
C MET A 116 -22.18 2.42 -7.34
N ALA A 117 -22.91 2.80 -8.39
CA ALA A 117 -22.84 2.15 -9.70
C ALA A 117 -21.44 2.28 -10.32
N VAL A 118 -20.82 3.47 -10.24
CA VAL A 118 -19.46 3.70 -10.73
C VAL A 118 -18.43 2.91 -9.91
N LEU A 119 -18.59 2.84 -8.58
CA LEU A 119 -17.71 2.02 -7.74
C LEU A 119 -17.79 0.53 -8.08
N LEU A 120 -19.00 0.01 -8.32
CA LEU A 120 -19.18 -1.38 -8.73
C LEU A 120 -18.54 -1.65 -10.10
N PHE A 121 -18.74 -0.75 -11.06
CA PHE A 121 -18.08 -0.86 -12.36
C PHE A 121 -16.55 -0.81 -12.24
N TYR A 122 -16.03 0.16 -11.46
CA TYR A 122 -14.59 0.30 -11.21
C TYR A 122 -14.01 -0.94 -10.53
N MET A 123 -14.71 -1.53 -9.57
CA MET A 123 -14.30 -2.75 -8.88
C MET A 123 -14.12 -3.92 -9.86
N VAL A 124 -15.05 -4.09 -10.81
CA VAL A 124 -14.94 -5.13 -11.85
C VAL A 124 -13.84 -4.80 -12.86
N MET A 125 -13.72 -3.53 -13.24
CA MET A 125 -12.72 -3.03 -14.17
C MET A 125 -11.28 -3.30 -13.68
N VAL A 126 -11.02 -3.07 -12.39
CA VAL A 126 -9.68 -3.26 -11.77
C VAL A 126 -9.40 -4.73 -11.40
N GLY A 127 -10.41 -5.62 -11.46
CA GLY A 127 -10.22 -7.06 -11.37
C GLY A 127 -10.50 -7.68 -10.00
N LEU A 128 -11.51 -7.23 -9.27
CA LEU A 128 -12.06 -7.86 -8.05
C LEU A 128 -11.01 -8.24 -6.98
N ARG A 129 -9.90 -7.50 -6.90
CA ARG A 129 -8.86 -7.75 -5.89
C ARG A 129 -9.44 -7.53 -4.48
N PRO A 130 -9.08 -8.35 -3.47
CA PRO A 130 -9.66 -8.26 -2.12
C PRO A 130 -9.58 -6.85 -1.49
N SER A 131 -8.50 -6.11 -1.73
CA SER A 131 -8.34 -4.72 -1.26
C SER A 131 -9.35 -3.76 -1.89
N VAL A 132 -9.62 -3.91 -3.19
CA VAL A 132 -10.59 -3.07 -3.94
C VAL A 132 -12.02 -3.42 -3.53
N VAL A 133 -12.33 -4.72 -3.47
CA VAL A 133 -13.66 -5.22 -3.06
C VAL A 133 -14.01 -4.69 -1.67
N ARG A 134 -13.09 -4.82 -0.69
CA ARG A 134 -13.28 -4.26 0.65
C ARG A 134 -13.55 -2.76 0.60
N ALA A 135 -12.71 -2.02 -0.13
CA ALA A 135 -12.82 -0.56 -0.21
C ALA A 135 -14.15 -0.11 -0.84
N CYS A 136 -14.56 -0.76 -1.92
CA CYS A 136 -15.84 -0.48 -2.57
C CYS A 136 -17.04 -0.81 -1.67
N ILE A 137 -17.03 -1.96 -0.99
CA ILE A 137 -18.11 -2.33 -0.05
C ILE A 137 -18.20 -1.30 1.07
N MET A 138 -17.08 -0.95 1.72
CA MET A 138 -17.09 0.03 2.80
C MET A 138 -17.58 1.41 2.32
N GLN A 139 -17.18 1.83 1.11
CA GLN A 139 -17.62 3.10 0.55
C GLN A 139 -19.11 3.07 0.17
N ILE A 140 -19.61 1.93 -0.31
CA ILE A 140 -21.05 1.73 -0.56
C ILE A 140 -21.84 1.83 0.75
N PHE A 141 -21.37 1.20 1.83
CA PHE A 141 -22.00 1.35 3.15
C PHE A 141 -22.02 2.80 3.63
N LEU A 142 -20.90 3.52 3.45
CA LEU A 142 -20.80 4.94 3.79
C LEU A 142 -21.80 5.80 3.00
N LEU A 143 -21.98 5.54 1.71
CA LEU A 143 -22.93 6.24 0.84
C LEU A 143 -24.39 5.85 1.10
N ALA A 144 -24.64 4.59 1.48
CA ALA A 144 -25.97 4.06 1.75
C ALA A 144 -26.52 4.48 3.13
N ALA A 145 -25.66 4.61 4.15
CA ALA A 145 -26.07 4.89 5.52
C ALA A 145 -26.97 6.14 5.65
N PRO A 146 -26.65 7.31 5.06
CA PRO A 146 -27.50 8.48 5.11
C PRO A 146 -28.85 8.29 4.37
N LEU A 147 -28.88 7.44 3.32
CA LEU A 147 -30.10 7.14 2.57
C LEU A 147 -31.07 6.31 3.42
N LEU A 148 -30.51 5.42 4.25
CA LEU A 148 -31.24 4.56 5.19
C LEU A 148 -31.49 5.24 6.56
N ARG A 149 -31.13 6.53 6.68
CA ARG A 149 -31.20 7.30 7.94
C ARG A 149 -30.48 6.59 9.10
N ARG A 150 -29.34 5.98 8.81
CA ARG A 150 -28.45 5.30 9.76
C ARG A 150 -27.12 6.04 9.84
N GLU A 151 -26.49 5.96 11.02
CA GLU A 151 -25.11 6.39 11.17
C GLU A 151 -24.18 5.35 10.56
N SER A 152 -23.12 5.81 9.89
CA SER A 152 -22.10 4.93 9.35
C SER A 152 -21.13 4.53 10.45
N ASP A 153 -21.02 3.22 10.72
CA ASP A 153 -20.01 2.69 11.63
C ASP A 153 -18.90 1.95 10.87
N GLY A 154 -17.66 2.37 11.15
CA GLY A 154 -16.49 1.85 10.46
C GLY A 154 -16.22 0.38 10.75
N LEU A 155 -16.42 -0.07 11.99
CA LEU A 155 -16.21 -1.48 12.37
C LEU A 155 -17.27 -2.38 11.75
N THR A 156 -18.53 -1.98 11.77
CA THR A 156 -19.63 -2.71 11.13
C THR A 156 -19.40 -2.84 9.62
N SER A 157 -19.01 -1.74 8.97
CA SER A 157 -18.72 -1.73 7.53
C SER A 157 -17.52 -2.63 7.18
N LEU A 158 -16.48 -2.61 8.01
CA LEU A 158 -15.30 -3.45 7.85
C LEU A 158 -15.64 -4.94 8.03
N SER A 159 -16.41 -5.28 9.07
CA SER A 159 -16.85 -6.65 9.36
C SER A 159 -17.76 -7.20 8.24
N ALA A 160 -18.68 -6.38 7.74
CA ALA A 160 -19.54 -6.76 6.61
C ALA A 160 -18.73 -7.00 5.32
N ALA A 161 -17.74 -6.15 5.04
CA ALA A 161 -16.84 -6.36 3.90
C ALA A 161 -16.04 -7.67 4.04
N LEU A 162 -15.54 -7.97 5.24
CA LEU A 162 -14.84 -9.24 5.52
C LEU A 162 -15.75 -10.44 5.27
N LEU A 163 -16.97 -10.40 5.81
CA LEU A 163 -17.95 -11.47 5.65
C LEU A 163 -18.24 -11.74 4.17
N VAL A 164 -18.50 -10.70 3.37
CA VAL A 164 -18.78 -10.84 1.93
C VAL A 164 -17.59 -11.45 1.20
N ILE A 165 -16.38 -11.01 1.49
CA ILE A 165 -15.16 -11.54 0.83
C ILE A 165 -14.96 -13.01 1.20
N LEU A 166 -15.08 -13.39 2.47
CA LEU A 166 -14.86 -14.75 2.93
C LEU A 166 -15.97 -15.72 2.51
N LEU A 167 -17.20 -15.23 2.34
CA LEU A 167 -18.27 -16.04 1.76
C LEU A 167 -18.06 -16.32 0.25
N ALA A 168 -17.46 -15.36 -0.46
CA ALA A 168 -17.12 -15.53 -1.88
C ALA A 168 -15.88 -16.39 -2.09
N ASP A 169 -14.85 -16.19 -1.25
CA ASP A 169 -13.59 -16.95 -1.29
C ASP A 169 -13.02 -17.11 0.12
N PRO A 170 -13.24 -18.25 0.80
CA PRO A 170 -12.68 -18.52 2.13
C PRO A 170 -11.14 -18.51 2.16
N PHE A 171 -10.48 -18.83 1.04
CA PHE A 171 -9.02 -18.89 0.95
C PHE A 171 -8.38 -17.50 0.90
N ALA A 172 -9.15 -16.46 0.58
CA ALA A 172 -8.69 -15.08 0.62
C ALA A 172 -8.15 -14.68 2.00
N ALA A 173 -8.60 -15.32 3.09
CA ALA A 173 -8.10 -15.08 4.46
C ALA A 173 -6.60 -15.28 4.59
N ALA A 174 -6.00 -16.21 3.83
CA ALA A 174 -4.56 -16.47 3.80
C ALA A 174 -3.79 -15.47 2.91
N GLY A 175 -4.50 -14.61 2.16
CA GLY A 175 -3.89 -13.64 1.26
C GLY A 175 -3.31 -12.45 2.00
N VAL A 176 -2.01 -12.18 1.82
CA VAL A 176 -1.29 -11.05 2.42
C VAL A 176 -1.99 -9.71 2.14
N SER A 177 -2.50 -9.53 0.91
CA SER A 177 -3.21 -8.32 0.50
C SER A 177 -4.46 -8.05 1.33
N LEU A 178 -5.26 -9.10 1.64
CA LEU A 178 -6.43 -8.99 2.50
C LEU A 178 -6.01 -8.63 3.92
N GLN A 179 -5.08 -9.39 4.48
CA GLN A 179 -4.63 -9.21 5.87
C GLN A 179 -4.09 -7.80 6.11
N LEU A 180 -3.18 -7.30 5.26
CA LEU A 180 -2.64 -5.95 5.38
C LEU A 180 -3.70 -4.87 5.22
N SER A 181 -4.62 -5.05 4.26
CA SER A 181 -5.68 -4.09 4.00
C SER A 181 -6.66 -3.98 5.17
N PHE A 182 -7.03 -5.12 5.78
CA PHE A 182 -7.89 -5.14 6.97
C PHE A 182 -7.17 -4.63 8.21
N ALA A 183 -5.92 -5.02 8.44
CA ALA A 183 -5.10 -4.53 9.54
C ALA A 183 -4.95 -3.01 9.50
N ALA A 184 -4.61 -2.43 8.34
CA ALA A 184 -4.51 -0.98 8.17
C ALA A 184 -5.83 -0.27 8.47
N THR A 185 -6.94 -0.78 7.94
CA THR A 185 -8.26 -0.16 8.15
C THR A 185 -8.72 -0.27 9.61
N LEU A 186 -8.49 -1.42 10.24
CA LEU A 186 -8.78 -1.61 11.66
C LEU A 186 -7.99 -0.60 12.52
N GLY A 187 -6.70 -0.43 12.23
CA GLY A 187 -5.87 0.58 12.88
C GLY A 187 -6.43 1.99 12.72
N LEU A 188 -6.80 2.36 11.50
CA LEU A 188 -7.43 3.65 11.21
C LEU A 188 -8.70 3.87 12.02
N VAL A 189 -9.62 2.91 12.02
CA VAL A 189 -10.90 3.03 12.74
C VAL A 189 -10.69 3.13 14.25
N CYS A 190 -9.77 2.35 14.81
CA CYS A 190 -9.55 2.31 16.27
C CYS A 190 -8.75 3.50 16.81
N PHE A 191 -7.76 4.00 16.06
CA PHE A 191 -6.75 4.90 16.63
C PHE A 191 -6.66 6.28 15.99
N SER A 192 -7.08 6.46 14.72
CA SER A 192 -6.83 7.71 13.98
C SER A 192 -7.41 8.95 14.67
N GLN A 193 -8.63 8.88 15.18
CA GLN A 193 -9.28 10.01 15.85
C GLN A 193 -8.59 10.38 17.17
N ARG A 194 -8.19 9.39 17.97
CA ARG A 194 -7.49 9.62 19.25
C ARG A 194 -6.13 10.27 19.01
N LEU A 195 -5.37 9.75 18.06
CA LEU A 195 -4.06 10.31 17.67
C LEU A 195 -4.20 11.73 17.10
N SER A 196 -5.18 11.95 16.22
CA SER A 196 -5.45 13.29 15.67
C SER A 196 -5.83 14.30 16.75
N GLY A 197 -6.64 13.91 17.74
CA GLY A 197 -6.96 14.72 18.90
C GLY A 197 -5.71 15.07 19.72
N PHE A 198 -4.82 14.10 19.95
CA PHE A 198 -3.57 14.31 20.64
C PHE A 198 -2.65 15.32 19.91
N PHE A 199 -2.40 15.12 18.62
CA PHE A 199 -1.53 16.02 17.85
C PHE A 199 -2.10 17.42 17.70
N LYS A 200 -3.42 17.56 17.49
CA LYS A 200 -4.08 18.88 17.45
C LYS A 200 -3.99 19.60 18.80
N GLY A 201 -4.03 18.87 19.90
CA GLY A 201 -3.90 19.42 21.25
C GLY A 201 -2.52 19.98 21.57
N LEU A 202 -1.46 19.61 20.82
CA LEU A 202 -0.12 20.16 20.97
C LEU A 202 -0.02 21.62 20.50
N TYR A 203 -0.90 22.05 19.58
CA TYR A 203 -0.94 23.42 19.10
C TYR A 203 -2.10 24.18 19.72
N ARG A 204 -1.81 25.20 20.51
CA ARG A 204 -2.78 26.05 21.22
C ARG A 204 -2.93 27.45 20.59
N GLY A 205 -2.29 27.71 19.44
CA GLY A 205 -2.33 29.02 18.79
C GLY A 205 -3.67 29.31 18.09
N GLU A 206 -4.03 30.59 18.02
CA GLU A 206 -5.33 31.07 17.46
C GLU A 206 -5.28 31.37 15.95
N LYS A 207 -4.09 31.43 15.33
CA LYS A 207 -3.93 31.81 13.92
C LYS A 207 -4.57 30.76 13.00
N ARG A 208 -5.65 31.11 12.32
CA ARG A 208 -6.43 30.24 11.42
C ARG A 208 -5.57 29.48 10.39
N PRO A 209 -4.64 30.11 9.62
CA PRO A 209 -3.86 29.39 8.63
C PRO A 209 -2.93 28.35 9.25
N VAL A 210 -2.29 28.65 10.38
CA VAL A 210 -1.41 27.71 11.09
C VAL A 210 -2.21 26.54 11.64
N ARG A 211 -3.40 26.80 12.18
CA ARG A 211 -4.30 25.77 12.70
C ARG A 211 -4.77 24.82 11.57
N ALA A 212 -5.00 25.35 10.36
CA ALA A 212 -5.35 24.52 9.20
C ALA A 212 -4.20 23.57 8.82
N VAL A 213 -2.96 24.09 8.73
CA VAL A 213 -1.76 23.30 8.45
C VAL A 213 -1.53 22.24 9.53
N VAL A 214 -1.58 22.62 10.79
CA VAL A 214 -1.44 21.68 11.92
C VAL A 214 -2.51 20.61 11.88
N SER A 215 -3.77 20.98 11.57
CA SER A 215 -4.85 20.01 11.47
C SER A 215 -4.63 19.03 10.31
N PHE A 216 -4.13 19.50 9.17
CA PHE A 216 -3.79 18.66 8.01
C PHE A 216 -2.64 17.70 8.33
N VAL A 217 -1.55 18.20 8.89
CA VAL A 217 -0.40 17.39 9.30
C VAL A 217 -0.81 16.36 10.36
N ALA A 218 -1.53 16.80 11.40
CA ALA A 218 -2.03 15.93 12.45
C ALA A 218 -2.93 14.81 11.91
N ALA A 219 -3.83 15.11 10.97
CA ALA A 219 -4.71 14.11 10.38
C ALA A 219 -3.93 13.06 9.58
N ASN A 220 -3.01 13.49 8.70
CA ASN A 220 -2.22 12.59 7.86
C ASN A 220 -1.26 11.72 8.69
N LEU A 221 -0.54 12.34 9.65
CA LEU A 221 0.36 11.63 10.55
C LEU A 221 -0.40 10.60 11.41
N SER A 222 -1.55 11.01 11.96
CA SER A 222 -2.39 10.13 12.77
C SER A 222 -2.93 8.96 11.98
N ALA A 223 -3.35 9.18 10.73
CA ALA A 223 -3.83 8.11 9.86
C ALA A 223 -2.71 7.11 9.55
N SER A 224 -1.52 7.62 9.20
CA SER A 224 -0.36 6.77 8.91
C SER A 224 0.04 5.95 10.13
N LEU A 225 0.25 6.57 11.29
CA LEU A 225 0.63 5.88 12.52
C LEU A 225 -0.45 4.88 12.97
N ALA A 226 -1.73 5.24 12.86
CA ALA A 226 -2.83 4.36 13.20
C ALA A 226 -2.86 3.08 12.34
N ALA A 227 -2.66 3.22 11.03
CA ALA A 227 -2.57 2.09 10.12
C ALA A 227 -1.38 1.18 10.47
N MET A 228 -0.23 1.78 10.81
CA MET A 228 1.00 1.08 11.15
C MET A 228 0.86 0.18 12.38
N VAL A 229 0.03 0.52 13.36
CA VAL A 229 -0.16 -0.27 14.60
C VAL A 229 -0.40 -1.75 14.29
N PHE A 230 -1.23 -2.09 13.33
CA PHE A 230 -1.53 -3.48 12.99
C PHE A 230 -0.80 -3.98 11.74
N THR A 231 -0.24 -3.10 10.91
CA THR A 231 0.49 -3.54 9.71
C THR A 231 1.95 -3.87 9.97
N ILE A 232 2.61 -3.24 10.96
CA ILE A 232 4.02 -3.53 11.29
C ILE A 232 4.29 -5.03 11.52
N PRO A 233 3.53 -5.76 12.38
CA PRO A 233 3.83 -7.17 12.60
C PRO A 233 3.65 -8.01 11.34
N LEU A 234 2.67 -7.68 10.50
CA LEU A 234 2.43 -8.38 9.25
C LEU A 234 3.54 -8.11 8.22
N THR A 235 3.94 -6.84 8.05
CA THR A 235 5.04 -6.48 7.14
C THR A 235 6.36 -7.07 7.58
N ALA A 236 6.67 -7.05 8.88
CA ALA A 236 7.86 -7.69 9.43
C ALA A 236 7.87 -9.22 9.20
N CYS A 237 6.70 -9.87 9.24
CA CYS A 237 6.63 -11.32 9.01
C CYS A 237 6.69 -11.69 7.53
N TYR A 238 6.03 -10.92 6.65
CA TYR A 238 5.91 -11.27 5.22
C TYR A 238 7.04 -10.71 4.36
N PHE A 239 7.50 -9.49 4.65
CA PHE A 239 8.47 -8.78 3.82
C PHE A 239 9.83 -8.59 4.49
N ASN A 240 9.97 -8.92 5.77
CA ASN A 240 11.18 -8.71 6.57
C ASN A 240 11.65 -7.25 6.65
N THR A 241 10.92 -6.31 6.08
CA THR A 241 11.27 -4.89 6.03
C THR A 241 10.09 -4.03 6.49
N PHE A 242 10.42 -2.87 7.03
CA PHE A 242 9.44 -1.86 7.42
C PHE A 242 10.03 -0.46 7.25
N SER A 243 9.38 0.39 6.45
CA SER A 243 9.83 1.77 6.25
C SER A 243 9.49 2.67 7.44
N LEU A 244 10.52 3.21 8.08
CA LEU A 244 10.36 4.24 9.12
C LEU A 244 9.91 5.59 8.53
N MET A 245 10.22 5.82 7.26
CA MET A 245 9.84 7.05 6.55
C MET A 245 8.38 7.05 6.13
N ALA A 246 7.66 5.93 6.19
CA ALA A 246 6.27 5.83 5.74
C ALA A 246 5.34 6.96 6.26
N PRO A 247 5.37 7.40 7.54
CA PRO A 247 4.54 8.52 7.98
C PRO A 247 4.88 9.84 7.29
N LEU A 248 6.16 10.10 7.06
CA LEU A 248 6.65 11.30 6.37
C LEU A 248 6.36 11.22 4.87
N SER A 249 6.61 10.07 4.27
CA SER A 249 6.27 9.79 2.86
C SER A 249 4.78 9.97 2.61
N ASN A 250 3.93 9.43 3.46
CA ASN A 250 2.48 9.59 3.36
C ASN A 250 2.06 11.06 3.49
N LEU A 251 2.70 11.83 4.37
CA LEU A 251 2.39 13.26 4.52
C LEU A 251 2.74 14.07 3.27
N LEU A 252 3.86 13.77 2.62
CA LEU A 252 4.39 14.53 1.48
C LEU A 252 3.89 14.02 0.14
N ILE A 253 3.79 12.70 -0.03
CA ILE A 253 3.50 12.04 -1.31
C ILE A 253 2.00 11.84 -1.53
N LEU A 254 1.24 11.39 -0.50
CA LEU A 254 -0.19 11.06 -0.69
C LEU A 254 -1.05 12.23 -1.23
N PRO A 255 -0.86 13.49 -0.79
CA PRO A 255 -1.63 14.59 -1.37
C PRO A 255 -1.35 14.80 -2.85
N ALA A 256 -0.08 14.70 -3.26
CA ALA A 256 0.31 14.85 -4.66
C ALA A 256 -0.21 13.68 -5.51
N ALA A 257 -0.10 12.45 -5.01
CA ALA A 257 -0.66 11.26 -5.67
C ALA A 257 -2.19 11.35 -5.80
N GLY A 258 -2.89 11.86 -4.77
CA GLY A 258 -4.33 12.06 -4.85
C GLY A 258 -4.75 13.07 -5.94
N TRP A 259 -4.02 14.16 -6.08
CA TRP A 259 -4.22 15.11 -7.18
C TRP A 259 -3.82 14.53 -8.53
N SER A 260 -2.71 13.74 -8.59
CA SER A 260 -2.31 13.00 -9.78
C SER A 260 -3.43 12.07 -10.25
N PHE A 261 -3.98 11.25 -9.36
CA PHE A 261 -5.08 10.35 -9.67
C PHE A 261 -6.29 11.08 -10.26
N MET A 262 -6.76 12.14 -9.58
CA MET A 262 -7.95 12.89 -10.02
C MET A 262 -7.72 13.58 -11.36
N LEU A 263 -6.57 14.24 -11.52
CA LEU A 263 -6.23 14.96 -12.74
C LEU A 263 -5.97 13.99 -13.90
N ALA A 264 -5.30 12.87 -13.65
CA ALA A 264 -5.06 11.81 -14.64
C ALA A 264 -6.38 11.19 -15.12
N PHE A 265 -7.32 10.94 -14.20
CA PHE A 265 -8.64 10.44 -14.55
C PHE A 265 -9.40 11.41 -15.44
N VAL A 266 -9.41 12.71 -15.09
CA VAL A 266 -10.04 13.76 -15.90
C VAL A 266 -9.33 13.92 -17.25
N ALA A 267 -8.00 13.95 -17.27
CA ALA A 267 -7.22 14.06 -18.52
C ALA A 267 -7.48 12.86 -19.45
N THR A 268 -7.53 11.64 -18.90
CA THR A 268 -7.81 10.44 -19.69
C THR A 268 -9.23 10.48 -20.27
N LEU A 269 -10.23 10.88 -19.48
CA LEU A 269 -11.61 11.07 -20.01
C LEU A 269 -11.68 12.17 -21.06
N ALA A 270 -11.01 13.30 -20.83
CA ALA A 270 -10.92 14.38 -21.82
C ALA A 270 -10.24 13.91 -23.12
N GLY A 271 -9.29 12.97 -23.03
CA GLY A 271 -8.59 12.38 -24.18
C GLY A 271 -9.50 11.60 -25.13
N PHE A 272 -10.65 11.11 -24.66
CA PHE A 272 -11.68 10.51 -25.52
C PHE A 272 -12.43 11.56 -26.35
N LEU A 273 -12.50 12.80 -25.85
CA LEU A 273 -13.22 13.92 -26.52
C LEU A 273 -12.25 14.76 -27.36
N TRP A 274 -11.13 15.17 -26.78
CA TRP A 274 -10.17 16.07 -27.42
C TRP A 274 -8.76 15.90 -26.88
N LEU A 275 -7.92 15.20 -27.63
CA LEU A 275 -6.55 14.84 -27.23
C LEU A 275 -5.64 16.04 -26.90
N PRO A 276 -5.66 17.19 -27.65
CA PRO A 276 -4.83 18.34 -27.29
C PRO A 276 -5.12 18.90 -25.89
N ALA A 277 -6.40 19.01 -25.51
CA ALA A 277 -6.76 19.46 -24.17
C ALA A 277 -6.32 18.48 -23.09
N ALA A 278 -6.44 17.17 -23.36
CA ALA A 278 -5.97 16.14 -22.46
C ALA A 278 -4.43 16.21 -22.25
N ARG A 279 -3.66 16.52 -23.29
CA ARG A 279 -2.21 16.72 -23.16
C ARG A 279 -1.85 17.93 -22.32
N VAL A 280 -2.60 19.04 -22.42
CA VAL A 280 -2.39 20.21 -21.55
C VAL A 280 -2.61 19.84 -20.08
N LEU A 281 -3.71 19.16 -19.76
CA LEU A 281 -3.93 18.62 -18.41
C LEU A 281 -2.85 17.61 -18.03
N GLY A 282 -2.38 16.83 -18.97
CA GLY A 282 -1.31 15.84 -18.82
C GLY A 282 0.01 16.41 -18.32
N TRP A 283 0.36 17.66 -18.65
CA TRP A 283 1.54 18.34 -18.10
C TRP A 283 1.47 18.48 -16.56
N GLY A 284 0.29 18.80 -16.04
CA GLY A 284 0.09 18.85 -14.59
C GLY A 284 0.28 17.49 -13.91
N VAL A 285 -0.20 16.42 -14.54
CA VAL A 285 -0.01 15.05 -14.04
C VAL A 285 1.47 14.66 -14.09
N TRP A 286 2.14 14.93 -15.22
CA TRP A 286 3.57 14.68 -15.37
C TRP A 286 4.39 15.34 -14.24
N ALA A 287 4.12 16.61 -13.94
CA ALA A 287 4.81 17.33 -12.88
C ALA A 287 4.56 16.70 -11.49
N LEU A 288 3.32 16.26 -11.21
CA LEU A 288 2.98 15.58 -9.97
C LEU A 288 3.65 14.21 -9.86
N VAL A 289 3.67 13.43 -10.94
CA VAL A 289 4.34 12.12 -10.99
C VAL A 289 5.85 12.28 -10.75
N ARG A 290 6.49 13.24 -11.44
CA ARG A 290 7.92 13.53 -11.21
C ARG A 290 8.21 13.98 -9.78
N TYR A 291 7.32 14.79 -9.19
CA TYR A 291 7.44 15.14 -7.76
C TYR A 291 7.33 13.92 -6.87
N VAL A 292 6.37 13.01 -7.10
CA VAL A 292 6.16 11.79 -6.30
C VAL A 292 7.40 10.91 -6.34
N LEU A 293 7.94 10.63 -7.55
CA LEU A 293 9.12 9.79 -7.74
C LEU A 293 10.37 10.44 -7.13
N TRP A 294 10.57 11.73 -7.36
CA TRP A 294 11.69 12.48 -6.77
C TRP A 294 11.62 12.49 -5.24
N MET A 295 10.45 12.75 -4.66
CA MET A 295 10.28 12.78 -3.21
C MET A 295 10.49 11.38 -2.60
N ALA A 296 9.99 10.34 -3.23
CA ALA A 296 10.21 8.95 -2.80
C ALA A 296 11.71 8.62 -2.80
N SER A 297 12.41 8.93 -3.88
CA SER A 297 13.87 8.75 -3.98
C SER A 297 14.63 9.56 -2.92
N ALA A 298 14.27 10.83 -2.71
CA ALA A 298 14.92 11.66 -1.70
C ALA A 298 14.78 11.10 -0.27
N LEU A 299 13.62 10.50 0.04
CA LEU A 299 13.37 9.92 1.37
C LEU A 299 14.09 8.59 1.58
N THR A 300 14.34 7.81 0.53
CA THR A 300 15.11 6.54 0.62
C THR A 300 16.61 6.76 0.80
N HIS A 301 17.14 7.92 0.40
CA HIS A 301 18.54 8.27 0.66
C HIS A 301 18.83 8.70 2.11
N LEU A 302 17.80 8.90 2.95
CA LEU A 302 18.00 9.24 4.34
C LEU A 302 18.48 8.01 5.14
N PRO A 303 19.52 8.18 6.00
CA PRO A 303 20.00 7.07 6.83
C PRO A 303 18.89 6.60 7.78
N GLY A 304 18.74 5.29 7.92
CA GLY A 304 17.69 4.69 8.75
C GLY A 304 16.27 4.75 8.15
N HIS A 305 16.14 4.85 6.83
CA HIS A 305 14.85 4.88 6.13
C HIS A 305 14.00 3.62 6.34
N ALA A 306 14.64 2.48 6.55
CA ALA A 306 13.96 1.20 6.76
C ALA A 306 14.53 0.43 7.95
N LEU A 307 13.69 -0.40 8.58
CA LEU A 307 14.09 -1.40 9.56
C LEU A 307 13.98 -2.79 8.90
N TYR A 308 15.05 -3.53 8.99
CA TYR A 308 15.13 -4.90 8.45
C TYR A 308 14.90 -5.92 9.57
N PHE A 309 13.90 -6.78 9.41
CA PHE A 309 13.52 -7.85 10.35
C PHE A 309 14.03 -9.22 9.89
N SER A 310 15.15 -9.28 9.20
CA SER A 310 15.78 -10.54 8.78
C SER A 310 16.19 -11.41 9.97
N ASN A 311 16.37 -10.79 11.14
CA ASN A 311 16.70 -11.52 12.36
C ASN A 311 15.44 -12.02 13.10
N ARG A 312 15.43 -13.33 13.45
CA ARG A 312 14.37 -13.97 14.21
C ARG A 312 14.13 -13.32 15.60
N TYR A 313 15.18 -12.82 16.24
CA TYR A 313 15.07 -12.19 17.56
C TYR A 313 14.30 -10.86 17.52
N LEU A 314 14.44 -10.08 16.46
CA LEU A 314 13.65 -8.86 16.27
C LEU A 314 12.15 -9.16 16.09
N LYS A 315 11.80 -10.26 15.42
CA LYS A 315 10.40 -10.71 15.30
C LYS A 315 9.83 -11.12 16.66
N TYR A 316 10.60 -11.84 17.47
CA TYR A 316 10.18 -12.19 18.84
C TYR A 316 10.04 -10.96 19.72
N TRP A 317 10.96 -10.00 19.60
CA TRP A 317 10.86 -8.74 20.30
C TRP A 317 9.58 -7.98 19.91
N LEU A 318 9.19 -7.98 18.64
CA LEU A 318 7.96 -7.35 18.17
C LEU A 318 6.72 -7.98 18.82
N VAL A 319 6.65 -9.32 18.87
CA VAL A 319 5.57 -10.04 19.57
C VAL A 319 5.53 -9.67 21.06
N TYR A 320 6.69 -9.63 21.71
CA TYR A 320 6.81 -9.22 23.11
C TYR A 320 6.31 -7.78 23.34
N ALA A 321 6.72 -6.82 22.48
CA ALA A 321 6.27 -5.44 22.61
C ALA A 321 4.74 -5.33 22.48
N TYR A 322 4.14 -6.00 21.51
CA TYR A 322 2.68 -6.03 21.35
C TYR A 322 1.97 -6.67 22.54
N ALA A 323 2.47 -7.78 23.06
CA ALA A 323 1.92 -8.43 24.26
C ALA A 323 1.99 -7.50 25.47
N LEU A 324 3.12 -6.79 25.64
CA LEU A 324 3.34 -5.86 26.74
C LEU A 324 2.35 -4.67 26.69
N PHE A 325 2.19 -4.03 25.51
CA PHE A 325 1.23 -2.94 25.34
C PHE A 325 -0.22 -3.38 25.47
N THR A 326 -0.56 -4.58 24.99
CA THR A 326 -1.89 -5.18 25.15
C THR A 326 -2.19 -5.44 26.63
N ALA A 327 -1.25 -6.01 27.37
CA ALA A 327 -1.38 -6.20 28.81
C ALA A 327 -1.60 -4.87 29.58
N CYS A 328 -0.87 -3.82 29.17
CA CYS A 328 -1.09 -2.46 29.72
C CYS A 328 -2.49 -1.92 29.39
N ALA A 329 -3.01 -2.16 28.19
CA ALA A 329 -4.33 -1.73 27.79
C ALA A 329 -5.45 -2.43 28.60
N ILE A 330 -5.31 -3.74 28.85
CA ILE A 330 -6.28 -4.53 29.63
C ILE A 330 -6.25 -4.12 31.11
N THR A 331 -5.08 -3.83 31.66
CA THR A 331 -4.93 -3.53 33.11
C THR A 331 -5.29 -2.10 33.51
N GLY A 332 -5.76 -1.27 32.56
CA GLY A 332 -6.31 0.08 32.80
C GLY A 332 -5.37 1.25 32.55
N GLU A 333 -5.98 2.41 32.28
CA GLU A 333 -5.35 3.62 31.73
C GLU A 333 -4.51 4.45 32.73
N ARG A 334 -3.45 3.92 33.27
CA ARG A 334 -2.47 4.76 33.99
C ARG A 334 -1.31 5.12 33.05
N ARG A 335 -1.13 6.40 32.72
CA ARG A 335 -0.03 6.91 31.86
C ARG A 335 1.33 6.35 32.27
N ARG A 336 1.57 6.15 33.57
CA ARG A 336 2.80 5.57 34.13
C ARG A 336 3.05 4.14 33.63
N LYS A 337 1.99 3.31 33.45
CA LYS A 337 2.15 1.92 32.96
C LYS A 337 2.64 1.90 31.50
N TYR A 338 2.10 2.77 30.65
CA TYR A 338 2.55 2.88 29.26
C TYR A 338 3.97 3.42 29.16
N ALA A 339 4.37 4.37 30.02
CA ALA A 339 5.74 4.85 30.07
C ALA A 339 6.72 3.74 30.49
N VAL A 340 6.35 2.92 31.48
CA VAL A 340 7.16 1.77 31.91
C VAL A 340 7.21 0.71 30.80
N ALA A 341 6.09 0.42 30.13
CA ALA A 341 6.07 -0.52 29.02
C ALA A 341 6.94 -0.03 27.85
N ALA A 342 6.88 1.25 27.52
CA ALA A 342 7.72 1.85 26.50
C ALA A 342 9.21 1.77 26.87
N ALA A 343 9.57 2.08 28.12
CA ALA A 343 10.95 2.00 28.60
C ALA A 343 11.48 0.54 28.55
N LEU A 344 10.67 -0.44 28.99
CA LEU A 344 11.01 -1.86 28.93
C LEU A 344 11.15 -2.34 27.47
N ALA A 345 10.23 -1.96 26.58
CA ALA A 345 10.33 -2.30 25.17
C ALA A 345 11.57 -1.70 24.52
N SER A 346 11.89 -0.43 24.82
CA SER A 346 13.09 0.23 24.29
C SER A 346 14.38 -0.39 24.82
N MET A 347 14.43 -0.72 26.11
CA MET A 347 15.60 -1.34 26.71
C MET A 347 15.85 -2.76 26.13
N THR A 348 14.78 -3.54 25.99
CA THR A 348 14.88 -4.88 25.39
C THR A 348 15.19 -4.82 23.89
N LEU A 349 14.75 -3.79 23.16
CA LEU A 349 15.15 -3.58 21.77
C LEU A 349 16.63 -3.32 21.66
N LEU A 350 17.17 -2.37 22.46
CA LEU A 350 18.60 -2.09 22.49
C LEU A 350 19.43 -3.33 22.82
N LEU A 351 18.97 -4.13 23.77
CA LEU A 351 19.61 -5.39 24.12
C LEU A 351 19.58 -6.38 22.94
N THR A 352 18.42 -6.54 22.28
CA THR A 352 18.26 -7.46 21.15
C THR A 352 19.13 -7.03 19.97
N VAL A 353 19.16 -5.73 19.65
CA VAL A 353 20.02 -5.19 18.58
C VAL A 353 21.48 -5.32 18.94
N GLY A 354 21.87 -4.97 20.17
CA GLY A 354 23.27 -5.10 20.64
C GLY A 354 23.76 -6.54 20.62
N LEU A 355 22.93 -7.49 21.06
CA LEU A 355 23.26 -8.91 20.98
C LEU A 355 23.36 -9.39 19.53
N ASN A 356 22.46 -8.93 18.66
CA ASN A 356 22.50 -9.28 17.25
C ASN A 356 23.79 -8.80 16.58
N VAL A 357 24.12 -7.52 16.75
CA VAL A 357 25.37 -6.93 16.22
C VAL A 357 26.59 -7.67 16.75
N ARG A 358 26.60 -8.03 18.05
CA ARG A 358 27.71 -8.79 18.64
C ARG A 358 27.82 -10.20 18.08
N LEU A 359 26.68 -10.89 17.89
CA LEU A 359 26.66 -12.25 17.36
C LEU A 359 26.99 -12.31 15.87
N SER A 360 26.52 -11.32 15.08
CA SER A 360 26.81 -11.24 13.64
C SER A 360 28.27 -10.87 13.33
N ARG A 361 28.97 -10.21 14.29
CA ARG A 361 30.39 -9.84 14.17
C ARG A 361 31.32 -10.81 14.90
N TYR A 362 30.78 -11.91 15.42
CA TYR A 362 31.60 -12.91 16.12
C TYR A 362 32.28 -13.83 15.10
N GLY A 363 33.62 -13.78 15.05
CA GLY A 363 34.47 -14.55 14.14
C GLY A 363 35.15 -13.71 13.06
N ASP A 364 36.23 -14.22 12.48
CA ASP A 364 37.01 -13.53 11.44
C ASP A 364 36.33 -13.59 10.08
N MET A 365 35.50 -14.60 9.84
CA MET A 365 34.74 -14.80 8.61
C MET A 365 33.41 -15.48 8.90
N ASN A 366 32.35 -14.98 8.30
CA ASN A 366 31.00 -15.55 8.40
C ASN A 366 30.53 -15.99 7.02
N ALA A 367 29.80 -17.09 6.95
CA ALA A 367 29.11 -17.55 5.74
C ALA A 367 27.63 -17.71 6.04
N MET A 368 26.79 -17.15 5.15
CA MET A 368 25.35 -17.23 5.25
C MET A 368 24.73 -17.71 3.93
N ALA A 369 23.91 -18.75 4.00
CA ALA A 369 23.07 -19.16 2.87
C ALA A 369 21.79 -18.34 2.90
N VAL A 370 21.51 -17.62 1.80
CA VAL A 370 20.29 -16.84 1.62
C VAL A 370 19.24 -17.72 0.95
N ASP A 371 18.01 -17.69 1.48
CA ASP A 371 16.88 -18.41 0.87
C ASP A 371 16.39 -17.68 -0.37
N VAL A 372 16.86 -18.11 -1.52
CA VAL A 372 16.47 -17.62 -2.84
C VAL A 372 15.47 -18.56 -3.55
N GLY A 373 14.89 -19.52 -2.81
CA GLY A 373 13.93 -20.49 -3.36
C GLY A 373 14.61 -21.64 -4.08
N GLN A 374 14.38 -21.81 -5.38
CA GLN A 374 15.00 -22.87 -6.20
C GLN A 374 16.33 -22.39 -6.78
N GLY A 375 17.31 -22.12 -5.94
CA GLY A 375 18.61 -21.63 -6.33
C GLY A 375 19.60 -21.67 -5.18
N GLN A 376 20.74 -21.05 -5.38
CA GLN A 376 21.79 -20.93 -4.38
C GLN A 376 22.24 -19.47 -4.32
N CYS A 377 22.38 -18.94 -3.10
CA CYS A 377 23.01 -17.66 -2.85
C CYS A 377 23.75 -17.77 -1.53
N THR A 378 25.05 -17.56 -1.54
CA THR A 378 25.89 -17.60 -0.35
C THR A 378 26.56 -16.24 -0.17
N LEU A 379 26.37 -15.65 1.00
CA LEU A 379 27.07 -14.43 1.42
C LEU A 379 28.22 -14.80 2.31
N LEU A 380 29.43 -14.39 1.96
CA LEU A 380 30.62 -14.46 2.78
C LEU A 380 30.95 -13.05 3.24
N TYR A 381 31.08 -12.82 4.54
CA TYR A 381 31.36 -11.47 5.05
C TYR A 381 32.33 -11.48 6.22
N ALA A 382 33.20 -10.47 6.25
CA ALA A 382 34.17 -10.23 7.29
C ALA A 382 34.35 -8.73 7.52
N GLY A 383 33.99 -8.22 8.68
CA GLY A 383 33.96 -6.78 8.96
C GLY A 383 33.04 -6.06 8.00
N ASP A 384 33.55 -5.08 7.25
CA ASP A 384 32.79 -4.27 6.29
C ASP A 384 32.86 -4.78 4.85
N GLN A 385 33.46 -5.97 4.64
CA GLN A 385 33.58 -6.59 3.32
C GLN A 385 32.63 -7.77 3.17
N ALA A 386 31.94 -7.83 2.04
CA ALA A 386 31.07 -8.94 1.71
C ALA A 386 31.33 -9.43 0.28
N VAL A 387 31.22 -10.73 0.09
CA VAL A 387 31.32 -11.42 -1.21
C VAL A 387 30.04 -12.23 -1.41
N VAL A 388 29.38 -12.04 -2.54
CA VAL A 388 28.22 -12.83 -2.94
C VAL A 388 28.68 -13.93 -3.88
N VAL A 389 28.31 -15.16 -3.58
CA VAL A 389 28.65 -16.34 -4.38
C VAL A 389 27.38 -17.02 -4.87
N ASP A 390 27.30 -17.29 -6.17
CA ASP A 390 26.21 -18.02 -6.82
C ASP A 390 24.79 -17.46 -6.50
N CYS A 391 24.62 -16.16 -6.63
CA CYS A 391 23.30 -15.57 -6.41
C CYS A 391 22.42 -15.74 -7.66
N GLY A 392 21.65 -16.82 -7.69
CA GLY A 392 20.72 -17.12 -8.79
C GLY A 392 19.64 -18.12 -8.40
N SER A 393 18.46 -17.98 -8.99
CA SER A 393 17.34 -18.90 -8.83
C SER A 393 16.73 -19.23 -10.20
N SER A 394 16.30 -20.46 -10.38
CA SER A 394 15.50 -20.86 -11.54
C SER A 394 14.04 -20.40 -11.43
N ASN A 395 13.67 -19.80 -10.31
CA ASN A 395 12.32 -19.35 -10.04
C ASN A 395 12.14 -17.87 -10.45
N SER A 396 11.51 -17.63 -11.60
CA SER A 396 11.21 -16.28 -12.12
C SER A 396 10.31 -15.41 -11.23
N TYR A 397 9.80 -15.94 -10.13
CA TYR A 397 8.95 -15.21 -9.17
C TYR A 397 9.73 -14.68 -7.95
N VAL A 398 11.01 -14.99 -7.84
CA VAL A 398 11.89 -14.57 -6.76
C VAL A 398 13.00 -13.73 -7.34
N ASP A 399 13.09 -12.48 -6.95
CA ASP A 399 14.23 -11.62 -7.24
C ASP A 399 15.35 -11.92 -6.24
N ASP A 400 16.31 -12.71 -6.69
CA ASP A 400 17.41 -13.19 -5.86
C ASP A 400 18.38 -12.06 -5.52
N GLY A 401 18.58 -11.13 -6.45
CA GLY A 401 19.43 -9.96 -6.27
C GLY A 401 18.89 -9.04 -5.16
N SER A 402 17.59 -8.74 -5.20
CA SER A 402 16.93 -7.95 -4.15
C SER A 402 17.00 -8.62 -2.79
N ARG A 403 16.84 -9.95 -2.70
CA ARG A 403 16.96 -10.67 -1.43
C ARG A 403 18.38 -10.65 -0.86
N ALA A 404 19.38 -10.79 -1.71
CA ALA A 404 20.78 -10.69 -1.30
C ALA A 404 21.11 -9.26 -0.86
N ALA A 405 20.63 -8.24 -1.58
CA ALA A 405 20.81 -6.85 -1.24
C ALA A 405 20.14 -6.51 0.10
N ASP A 406 18.85 -6.88 0.28
CA ASP A 406 18.13 -6.68 1.55
C ASP A 406 18.87 -7.33 2.74
N GLN A 407 19.46 -8.52 2.50
CA GLN A 407 20.21 -9.20 3.53
C GLN A 407 21.52 -8.47 3.86
N LEU A 408 22.25 -7.98 2.85
CA LEU A 408 23.46 -7.17 3.04
C LEU A 408 23.16 -5.85 3.75
N GLU A 409 22.11 -5.12 3.30
CA GLU A 409 21.66 -3.89 3.95
C GLU A 409 21.24 -4.11 5.41
N SER A 410 20.68 -5.29 5.75
CA SER A 410 20.33 -5.63 7.13
C SER A 410 21.53 -5.84 8.05
N MET A 411 22.70 -6.06 7.48
CA MET A 411 23.95 -6.27 8.22
C MET A 411 24.74 -4.97 8.44
N GLY A 412 24.45 -3.89 7.68
CA GLY A 412 25.04 -2.55 7.77
C GLY A 412 26.13 -2.33 6.76
#